data_d21ddbf99a1db01519d72fcfb127479b
#
_entry.id   d21ddbf99a1db01519d72fcfb127479b
#
_cell.length_a   1.000
_cell.length_b   1.000
_cell.length_c   1.000
_cell.angle_alpha   90.00
_cell.angle_beta   90.00
_cell.angle_gamma   90.00
#
_symmetry.space_group_name_H-M   'P 1'
#
loop_
_entity.id
_entity.type
_entity.pdbx_description
1 polymer ?
#
loop_
_entity_poly.entity_id
_entity_poly.type
_entity_poly.pdbx_seq_one_letter_code
_entity_poly.pdbx_strand_id
1 'polypeptide(L)'
;MWNKLHMETNKVIVQSLKKIVSGDFALAEKYYSIISDVNNLHLTTREIQLVAFTAIRGNMSYTNVKEEFCKKYNTTPATINNIISKLRKSLILIKDASKVKVNPIIVLPFSSDVTLEIKLIHE
;
A
#
# COMPACT_ATOMS: atom_id res chain seq x y z
N MET A 1 33.06 25.76 -10.69
CA MET A 1 32.73 24.68 -11.61
C MET A 1 32.13 23.49 -10.90
N TRP A 2 32.75 23.02 -9.87
CA TRP A 2 32.21 21.92 -9.05
C TRP A 2 30.89 22.25 -8.41
N ASN A 3 30.75 23.45 -7.89
CA ASN A 3 29.50 23.87 -7.27
C ASN A 3 28.33 23.82 -8.23
N LYS A 4 28.60 24.14 -9.48
CA LYS A 4 27.60 24.10 -10.51
C LYS A 4 27.11 22.66 -10.75
N LEU A 5 28.07 21.73 -10.81
CA LEU A 5 27.75 20.31 -10.94
C LEU A 5 26.99 19.79 -9.73
N HIS A 6 27.36 20.19 -8.54
CA HIS A 6 26.67 19.80 -7.33
C HIS A 6 25.25 20.35 -7.26
N MET A 7 25.06 21.58 -7.71
CA MET A 7 23.77 22.21 -7.72
C MET A 7 22.81 21.60 -8.75
N GLU A 8 23.37 21.01 -9.79
CA GLU A 8 22.63 20.43 -10.88
C GLU A 8 22.43 18.92 -10.72
N THR A 9 22.73 18.39 -9.54
CA THR A 9 22.81 16.96 -9.35
C THR A 9 21.52 16.27 -8.94
N ASN A 10 20.42 16.98 -8.87
CA ASN A 10 19.15 16.33 -8.64
C ASN A 10 18.71 15.63 -9.93
N LYS A 11 19.19 14.40 -10.06
CA LYS A 11 18.84 13.59 -11.20
C LYS A 11 17.54 12.86 -10.94
N VAL A 12 16.60 13.06 -11.84
CA VAL A 12 15.32 12.36 -11.78
C VAL A 12 15.31 11.30 -12.88
N ILE A 13 15.05 10.07 -12.48
CA ILE A 13 14.87 8.97 -13.41
C ILE A 13 13.39 8.60 -13.41
N VAL A 14 12.76 8.72 -14.57
CA VAL A 14 11.37 8.33 -14.73
C VAL A 14 11.35 6.98 -15.46
N GLN A 15 10.75 6.01 -14.82
CA GLN A 15 10.64 4.68 -15.37
C GLN A 15 9.22 4.16 -15.24
N SER A 16 8.65 3.74 -16.33
CA SER A 16 7.32 3.13 -16.33
C SER A 16 7.44 1.62 -16.23
N LEU A 17 6.64 1.03 -15.37
CA LEU A 17 6.58 -0.41 -15.26
C LEU A 17 5.74 -0.94 -16.43
N LYS A 18 6.32 -1.80 -17.24
CA LYS A 18 5.71 -2.20 -18.51
C LYS A 18 4.68 -3.30 -18.43
N LYS A 19 4.60 -4.04 -17.38
CA LYS A 19 3.58 -5.07 -17.20
C LYS A 19 2.85 -4.85 -15.94
N ILE A 20 2.00 -3.94 -16.02
CA ILE A 20 1.20 -3.79 -14.91
C ILE A 20 -0.15 -4.30 -15.21
N VAL A 21 -0.37 -5.15 -14.61
CA VAL A 21 -1.46 -5.42 -13.83
C VAL A 21 -2.68 -4.65 -14.27
N SER A 22 -3.62 -5.34 -14.78
CA SER A 22 -4.92 -4.75 -15.06
C SER A 22 -5.73 -4.66 -13.78
N GLY A 23 -6.20 -3.44 -13.48
CA GLY A 23 -7.15 -3.21 -12.42
C GLY A 23 -6.58 -2.52 -11.20
N ASP A 24 -7.46 -1.92 -10.43
CA ASP A 24 -7.14 -1.11 -9.27
C ASP A 24 -6.57 -1.93 -8.09
N PHE A 25 -7.09 -3.15 -7.88
CA PHE A 25 -6.55 -4.01 -6.83
C PHE A 25 -5.08 -4.35 -7.08
N ALA A 26 -4.76 -4.70 -8.30
CA ALA A 26 -3.39 -5.08 -8.64
C ALA A 26 -2.45 -3.88 -8.59
N LEU A 27 -2.91 -2.70 -8.98
CA LEU A 27 -2.15 -1.47 -8.86
C LEU A 27 -1.91 -1.13 -7.38
N ALA A 28 -2.93 -1.26 -6.55
CA ALA A 28 -2.82 -1.02 -5.12
C ALA A 28 -1.86 -2.01 -4.46
N GLU A 29 -1.92 -3.29 -4.81
CA GLU A 29 -1.00 -4.30 -4.28
C GLU A 29 0.44 -3.96 -4.66
N LYS A 30 0.67 -3.53 -5.89
CA LYS A 30 2.02 -3.11 -6.33
C LYS A 30 2.50 -1.91 -5.55
N TYR A 31 1.65 -0.91 -5.39
CA TYR A 31 1.98 0.27 -4.60
C TYR A 31 2.36 -0.07 -3.16
N TYR A 32 1.56 -0.87 -2.47
CA TYR A 32 1.84 -1.24 -1.09
C TYR A 32 3.05 -2.16 -0.95
N SER A 33 3.34 -2.96 -1.98
CA SER A 33 4.58 -3.74 -2.03
C SER A 33 5.80 -2.81 -2.06
N ILE A 34 5.76 -1.76 -2.87
CA ILE A 34 6.84 -0.77 -2.94
C ILE A 34 6.96 -0.01 -1.62
N ILE A 35 5.85 0.43 -1.05
CA ILE A 35 5.84 1.12 0.25
C ILE A 35 6.43 0.23 1.34
N SER A 36 6.10 -1.05 1.34
CA SER A 36 6.65 -2.00 2.29
C SER A 36 8.17 -2.11 2.17
N ASP A 37 8.67 -2.23 0.94
CA ASP A 37 10.10 -2.36 0.69
C ASP A 37 10.86 -1.09 1.07
N VAL A 38 10.36 0.06 0.65
CA VAL A 38 11.02 1.35 0.87
C VAL A 38 11.06 1.70 2.37
N ASN A 39 10.05 1.32 3.13
CA ASN A 39 9.95 1.64 4.56
C ASN A 39 10.35 0.47 5.48
N ASN A 40 10.88 -0.61 4.93
CA ASN A 40 11.28 -1.78 5.70
C ASN A 40 10.17 -2.35 6.58
N LEU A 41 8.96 -2.39 6.06
CA LEU A 41 7.80 -2.87 6.80
C LEU A 41 7.71 -4.40 6.84
N HIS A 42 8.36 -5.05 5.89
CA HIS A 42 8.39 -6.52 5.79
C HIS A 42 7.01 -7.15 5.73
N LEU A 43 6.09 -6.52 4.99
CA LEU A 43 4.74 -7.06 4.85
C LEU A 43 4.75 -8.34 4.01
N THR A 44 4.00 -9.32 4.45
CA THR A 44 3.79 -10.54 3.66
C THR A 44 2.86 -10.27 2.49
N THR A 45 2.84 -11.17 1.52
CA THR A 45 1.94 -11.07 0.37
C THR A 45 0.48 -10.93 0.82
N ARG A 46 0.07 -11.71 1.80
CA ARG A 46 -1.30 -11.65 2.32
C ARG A 46 -1.60 -10.32 3.00
N GLU A 47 -0.64 -9.78 3.74
CA GLU A 47 -0.78 -8.49 4.37
C GLU A 47 -0.91 -7.36 3.34
N ILE A 48 -0.10 -7.41 2.29
CA ILE A 48 -0.17 -6.45 1.18
C ILE A 48 -1.55 -6.53 0.50
N GLN A 49 -2.04 -7.73 0.25
CA GLN A 49 -3.36 -7.94 -0.33
C GLN A 49 -4.45 -7.31 0.54
N LEU A 50 -4.37 -7.50 1.85
CA LEU A 50 -5.36 -6.95 2.77
C LEU A 50 -5.33 -5.43 2.81
N VAL A 51 -4.15 -4.82 2.84
CA VAL A 51 -4.02 -3.36 2.82
C VAL A 51 -4.60 -2.81 1.52
N ALA A 52 -4.25 -3.39 0.39
CA ALA A 52 -4.75 -2.96 -0.91
C ALA A 52 -6.28 -3.07 -0.99
N PHE A 53 -6.82 -4.19 -0.54
CA PHE A 53 -8.26 -4.43 -0.53
C PHE A 53 -8.98 -3.43 0.36
N THR A 54 -8.43 -3.17 1.54
CA THR A 54 -9.00 -2.20 2.49
C THR A 54 -8.98 -0.78 1.90
N ALA A 55 -7.90 -0.40 1.23
CA ALA A 55 -7.79 0.91 0.60
C ALA A 55 -8.88 1.12 -0.45
N ILE A 56 -9.19 0.09 -1.23
CA ILE A 56 -10.18 0.19 -2.30
C ILE A 56 -11.60 0.10 -1.77
N ARG A 57 -11.87 -0.79 -0.83
CA ARG A 57 -13.20 -0.95 -0.24
C ARG A 57 -13.52 0.12 0.82
N GLY A 58 -12.51 0.71 1.43
CA GLY A 58 -12.67 1.83 2.37
C GLY A 58 -12.88 1.43 3.82
N ASN A 59 -13.45 0.26 4.10
CA ASN A 59 -13.72 -0.17 5.47
C ASN A 59 -13.71 -1.70 5.56
N MET A 60 -12.78 -2.23 6.35
CA MET A 60 -12.62 -3.68 6.55
C MET A 60 -13.40 -4.21 7.76
N SER A 61 -14.16 -3.36 8.45
CA SER A 61 -14.93 -3.80 9.62
C SER A 61 -16.20 -4.55 9.26
N TYR A 62 -16.72 -4.36 8.06
CA TYR A 62 -17.97 -5.01 7.63
C TYR A 62 -17.77 -6.50 7.36
N THR A 63 -18.72 -7.31 7.83
CA THR A 63 -18.70 -8.76 7.63
C THR A 63 -18.69 -9.13 6.15
N ASN A 64 -19.50 -8.46 5.34
CA ASN A 64 -19.57 -8.74 3.91
C ASN A 64 -18.26 -8.40 3.17
N VAL A 65 -17.54 -7.40 3.62
CA VAL A 65 -16.23 -7.05 3.04
C VAL A 65 -15.19 -8.11 3.40
N LYS A 66 -15.20 -8.57 4.66
CA LYS A 66 -14.33 -9.68 5.09
C LYS A 66 -14.62 -10.96 4.32
N GLU A 67 -15.89 -11.26 4.10
CA GLU A 67 -16.31 -12.43 3.33
C GLU A 67 -15.83 -12.33 1.88
N GLU A 68 -15.94 -11.17 1.27
CA GLU A 68 -15.46 -10.93 -0.08
C GLU A 68 -13.95 -11.18 -0.17
N PHE A 69 -13.19 -10.69 0.79
CA PHE A 69 -11.75 -10.93 0.85
C PHE A 69 -11.44 -12.41 1.01
N CYS A 70 -12.13 -13.09 1.91
CA CYS A 70 -11.95 -14.53 2.13
C CYS A 70 -12.15 -15.33 0.85
N LYS A 71 -13.17 -14.96 0.11
CA LYS A 71 -13.52 -15.63 -1.15
C LYS A 71 -12.48 -15.36 -2.22
N LYS A 72 -12.05 -14.09 -2.34
CA LYS A 72 -11.10 -13.68 -3.36
C LYS A 72 -9.72 -14.31 -3.16
N TYR A 73 -9.27 -14.40 -1.92
CA TYR A 73 -7.91 -14.82 -1.60
C TYR A 73 -7.84 -16.17 -0.90
N ASN A 74 -8.95 -16.88 -0.81
CA ASN A 74 -9.03 -18.21 -0.22
C ASN A 74 -8.43 -18.26 1.20
N THR A 75 -9.00 -17.48 2.10
CA THR A 75 -8.55 -17.41 3.48
C THR A 75 -9.74 -17.42 4.43
N THR A 76 -9.51 -17.27 5.73
CA THR A 76 -10.54 -17.37 6.76
C THR A 76 -10.68 -16.05 7.53
N PRO A 77 -11.87 -15.80 8.14
CA PRO A 77 -12.05 -14.61 8.98
C PRO A 77 -11.06 -14.52 10.14
N ALA A 78 -10.69 -15.64 10.73
CA ALA A 78 -9.71 -15.67 11.81
C ALA A 78 -8.36 -15.13 11.35
N THR A 79 -7.91 -15.57 10.16
CA THR A 79 -6.66 -15.08 9.57
C THR A 79 -6.72 -13.58 9.32
N ILE A 80 -7.83 -13.10 8.75
CA ILE A 80 -8.02 -11.68 8.49
C ILE A 80 -7.96 -10.88 9.78
N ASN A 81 -8.66 -11.30 10.82
CA ASN A 81 -8.71 -10.58 12.09
C ASN A 81 -7.31 -10.49 12.73
N ASN A 82 -6.51 -11.55 12.63
CA ASN A 82 -5.13 -11.54 13.10
C ASN A 82 -4.28 -10.53 12.34
N ILE A 83 -4.42 -10.48 11.03
CA ILE A 83 -3.68 -9.53 10.19
C ILE A 83 -4.12 -8.09 10.50
N ILE A 84 -5.41 -7.85 10.63
CA ILE A 84 -5.94 -6.53 11.00
C ILE A 84 -5.32 -6.07 12.32
N SER A 85 -5.30 -6.93 13.32
CA SER A 85 -4.73 -6.64 14.62
C SER A 85 -3.27 -6.23 14.52
N LYS A 86 -2.49 -6.98 13.76
CA LYS A 86 -1.07 -6.70 13.53
C LYS A 86 -0.86 -5.37 12.82
N LEU A 87 -1.61 -5.12 11.75
CA LEU A 87 -1.48 -3.90 10.95
C LEU A 87 -1.96 -2.66 11.69
N ARG A 88 -2.89 -2.80 12.62
CA ARG A 88 -3.31 -1.71 13.50
C ARG A 88 -2.22 -1.32 14.49
N LYS A 89 -1.49 -2.29 15.02
CA LYS A 89 -0.37 -2.02 15.93
C LYS A 89 0.74 -1.23 15.25
N SER A 90 0.95 -1.47 13.96
CA SER A 90 1.96 -0.75 13.18
C SER A 90 1.44 0.55 12.55
N LEU A 91 0.16 0.89 12.78
CA LEU A 91 -0.50 2.08 12.26
C LEU A 91 -0.63 2.11 10.73
N ILE A 92 -0.49 0.98 10.08
CA ILE A 92 -0.81 0.83 8.65
C ILE A 92 -2.32 0.86 8.46
N LEU A 93 -3.04 0.16 9.33
CA LEU A 93 -4.48 0.29 9.46
C LEU A 93 -4.79 1.11 10.72
N ILE A 94 -5.84 1.89 10.64
CA ILE A 94 -6.34 2.67 11.78
C ILE A 94 -7.81 2.39 11.99
N LYS A 95 -8.26 2.60 13.21
CA LYS A 95 -9.68 2.55 13.53
C LYS A 95 -10.18 3.97 13.75
N ASP A 96 -11.16 4.36 12.93
CA ASP A 96 -11.78 5.67 13.01
C ASP A 96 -13.28 5.45 13.27
N ALA A 97 -13.71 5.73 14.49
CA ALA A 97 -15.02 5.33 15.00
C ALA A 97 -15.16 3.81 14.89
N SER A 98 -16.12 3.31 14.11
CA SER A 98 -16.31 1.88 13.90
C SER A 98 -15.63 1.36 12.64
N LYS A 99 -14.94 2.22 11.89
CA LYS A 99 -14.34 1.86 10.62
C LYS A 99 -12.90 1.43 10.79
N VAL A 100 -12.52 0.34 10.10
CA VAL A 100 -11.12 -0.08 9.97
C VAL A 100 -10.68 0.28 8.57
N LYS A 101 -9.77 1.21 8.44
CA LYS A 101 -9.33 1.75 7.15
C LYS A 101 -7.81 1.88 7.11
N VAL A 102 -7.29 2.02 5.90
CA VAL A 102 -5.86 2.28 5.72
C VAL A 102 -5.55 3.69 6.19
N ASN A 103 -4.39 3.86 6.81
CA ASN A 103 -3.93 5.18 7.23
C ASN A 103 -3.96 6.13 6.01
N PRO A 104 -4.66 7.28 6.11
CA PRO A 104 -4.84 8.17 4.96
C PRO A 104 -3.53 8.67 4.33
N ILE A 105 -2.43 8.67 5.08
CA ILE A 105 -1.13 9.09 4.57
C ILE A 105 -0.67 8.24 3.39
N ILE A 106 -1.09 6.98 3.34
CA ILE A 106 -0.66 6.04 2.31
C ILE A 106 -1.81 5.56 1.41
N VAL A 107 -2.87 6.34 1.31
CA VAL A 107 -4.00 6.02 0.42
C VAL A 107 -3.94 6.92 -0.81
N LEU A 108 -4.06 6.30 -1.98
CA LEU A 108 -4.06 6.97 -3.27
C LEU A 108 -5.30 6.56 -4.08
N PRO A 109 -5.68 7.35 -5.09
CA PRO A 109 -6.79 6.99 -5.97
C PRO A 109 -6.33 5.95 -7.01
N PHE A 110 -6.42 4.68 -6.66
CA PHE A 110 -5.94 3.58 -7.51
C PHE A 110 -6.77 3.35 -8.78
N SER A 111 -7.80 4.13 -9.00
CA SER A 111 -8.57 4.10 -10.25
C SER A 111 -7.86 4.82 -11.41
N SER A 112 -6.77 5.50 -11.14
CA SER A 112 -5.97 6.22 -12.13
C SER A 112 -4.50 5.85 -11.96
N ASP A 113 -3.66 6.34 -12.89
CA ASP A 113 -2.24 6.10 -12.81
C ASP A 113 -1.65 6.69 -11.54
N VAL A 114 -0.68 5.99 -10.96
CA VAL A 114 -0.02 6.40 -9.74
C VAL A 114 1.46 6.65 -10.03
N THR A 115 1.94 7.81 -9.62
CA THR A 115 3.36 8.15 -9.69
C THR A 115 3.93 8.19 -8.28
N LEU A 116 5.04 7.49 -8.09
CA LEU A 116 5.79 7.50 -6.83
C LEU A 116 7.10 8.24 -7.04
N GLU A 117 7.40 9.16 -6.14
CA GLU A 117 8.70 9.81 -6.09
C GLU A 117 9.44 9.30 -4.86
N ILE A 118 10.59 8.69 -5.09
CA ILE A 118 11.46 8.19 -4.03
C ILE A 118 12.69 9.05 -3.97
N LYS A 119 12.92 9.66 -2.81
CA LYS A 119 14.04 10.53 -2.60
C LYS A 119 15.04 9.86 -1.67
N LEU A 120 16.25 9.65 -2.16
CA LEU A 120 17.33 9.15 -1.33
C LEU A 120 18.09 10.36 -0.80
N ILE A 121 18.16 10.48 0.50
CA ILE A 121 18.77 11.61 1.16
C ILE A 121 20.13 11.20 1.69
N HIS A 122 21.13 11.98 1.34
CA HIS A 122 22.48 11.80 1.85
C HIS A 122 22.62 12.51 3.20
N GLU A 123 23.03 11.79 4.21
CA GLU A 123 23.27 12.37 5.53
C GLU A 123 24.74 12.71 5.74
#